data_dd589a46ef73037eff3e105b7dbdb07d
#
_entry.id   dd589a46ef73037eff3e105b7dbdb07d
#
_cell.length_a   1.000
_cell.length_b   1.000
_cell.length_c   1.000
_cell.angle_alpha   90.00
_cell.angle_beta   90.00
_cell.angle_gamma   90.00
#
_symmetry.space_group_name_H-M   'P 1'
#
loop_
_entity.id
_entity.type
_entity.pdbx_description
1 polymer ?
#
loop_
_entity_poly.entity_id
_entity_poly.type
_entity_poly.pdbx_seq_one_letter_code
_entity_poly.pdbx_strand_id
1 'polypeptide(L)'
;SLLISAVLLLRYVFRNKLDKRLQYLLWIPVLIRLFIPFSAPSRLSVMNAVAPTTEAIRRDFVVIGDPVFTNPTVMEETVSVERSFSWSNLIMCIWIIGVIAVVAVTLYCNIRFLAELKNSRKAVKAECLSEMCDELGVRTMPMLYVSDKVASPCAVGVFKQSVYLPSSQIHSPDTLRYILMHEITHIKRYDNLFAMLRSVCCAAYWFNPLVWIM
;
A
#
# COMPACT_ATOMS: atom_id res chain seq x y z
N SER A 1 -6.99 7.32 9.46
CA SER A 1 -6.67 6.45 10.61
C SER A 1 -7.91 5.84 11.26
N LEU A 2 -9.02 6.58 11.48
CA LEU A 2 -10.26 6.05 12.10
C LEU A 2 -10.83 4.83 11.36
N LEU A 3 -10.85 4.84 10.04
CA LEU A 3 -11.37 3.73 9.24
C LEU A 3 -10.49 2.47 9.38
N ILE A 4 -9.19 2.62 9.42
CA ILE A 4 -8.25 1.52 9.66
C ILE A 4 -8.47 0.94 11.07
N SER A 5 -8.58 1.80 12.09
CA SER A 5 -8.86 1.38 13.46
C SER A 5 -10.21 0.66 13.57
N ALA A 6 -11.24 1.14 12.88
CA ALA A 6 -12.56 0.50 12.84
C ALA A 6 -12.48 -0.89 12.18
N VAL A 7 -11.76 -1.05 11.07
CA VAL A 7 -11.58 -2.35 10.40
C VAL A 7 -10.77 -3.31 11.27
N LEU A 8 -9.73 -2.84 11.96
CA LEU A 8 -8.96 -3.68 12.89
C LEU A 8 -9.80 -4.13 14.07
N LEU A 9 -10.61 -3.22 14.64
CA LEU A 9 -11.54 -3.56 15.73
C LEU A 9 -12.58 -4.59 15.28
N LEU A 10 -13.19 -4.37 14.12
CA LEU A 10 -14.19 -5.27 13.55
C LEU A 10 -13.59 -6.66 13.26
N ARG A 11 -12.36 -6.71 12.73
CA ARG A 11 -11.62 -7.95 12.54
C ARG A 11 -11.29 -8.64 13.87
N TYR A 12 -10.95 -7.88 14.90
CA TYR A 12 -10.67 -8.45 16.24
C TYR A 12 -11.93 -9.04 16.86
N VAL A 13 -13.07 -8.31 16.85
CA VAL A 13 -14.35 -8.74 17.40
C VAL A 13 -14.91 -9.96 16.66
N PHE A 14 -14.81 -9.98 15.34
CA PHE A 14 -15.39 -11.06 14.51
C PHE A 14 -14.36 -12.11 14.05
N ARG A 15 -13.18 -12.16 14.67
CA ARG A 15 -12.06 -13.03 14.28
C ARG A 15 -12.44 -14.48 14.03
N ASN A 16 -13.39 -15.03 14.82
CA ASN A 16 -13.81 -16.43 14.77
C ASN A 16 -15.02 -16.67 13.84
N LYS A 17 -15.70 -15.62 13.36
CA LYS A 17 -16.92 -15.74 12.56
C LYS A 17 -16.75 -15.28 11.10
N LEU A 18 -15.68 -14.56 10.79
CA LEU A 18 -15.42 -14.04 9.44
C LEU A 18 -14.63 -15.06 8.63
N ASP A 19 -15.18 -15.43 7.48
CA ASP A 19 -14.44 -16.19 6.47
C ASP A 19 -13.23 -15.39 5.98
N LYS A 20 -12.15 -16.09 5.65
CA LYS A 20 -10.90 -15.45 5.18
C LYS A 20 -11.13 -14.50 4.00
N ARG A 21 -12.08 -14.81 3.12
CA ARG A 21 -12.46 -13.94 1.99
C ARG A 21 -13.06 -12.62 2.46
N LEU A 22 -13.93 -12.64 3.46
CA LEU A 22 -14.53 -11.44 4.03
C LEU A 22 -13.51 -10.57 4.74
N GLN A 23 -12.48 -11.17 5.35
CA GLN A 23 -11.38 -10.43 5.97
C GLN A 23 -10.58 -9.60 4.95
N TYR A 24 -10.38 -10.11 3.74
CA TYR A 24 -9.75 -9.34 2.65
C TYR A 24 -10.68 -8.26 2.08
N LEU A 25 -11.97 -8.57 1.93
CA LEU A 25 -12.99 -7.60 1.47
C LEU A 25 -13.08 -6.37 2.39
N LEU A 26 -12.88 -6.54 3.69
CA LEU A 26 -12.87 -5.43 4.65
C LEU A 26 -11.75 -4.41 4.42
N TRP A 27 -10.68 -4.82 3.72
CA TRP A 27 -9.59 -3.90 3.38
C TRP A 27 -9.86 -3.08 2.11
N ILE A 28 -10.80 -3.51 1.26
CA ILE A 28 -11.14 -2.79 0.02
C ILE A 28 -11.57 -1.34 0.29
N PRO A 29 -12.51 -1.03 1.20
CA PRO A 29 -12.89 0.36 1.49
C PRO A 29 -11.73 1.17 2.07
N VAL A 30 -10.81 0.55 2.83
CA VAL A 30 -9.60 1.21 3.30
C VAL A 30 -8.70 1.58 2.13
N LEU A 31 -8.46 0.63 1.21
CA LEU A 31 -7.66 0.86 0.01
C LEU A 31 -8.28 1.94 -0.89
N ILE A 32 -9.59 1.86 -1.14
CA ILE A 32 -10.32 2.89 -1.91
C ILE A 32 -10.12 4.26 -1.27
N ARG A 33 -10.31 4.38 0.06
CA ARG A 33 -10.14 5.64 0.78
C ARG A 33 -8.69 6.14 0.78
N LEU A 34 -7.71 5.23 0.73
CA LEU A 34 -6.30 5.58 0.65
C LEU A 34 -5.91 6.12 -0.73
N PHE A 35 -6.42 5.51 -1.80
CA PHE A 35 -6.10 5.90 -3.17
C PHE A 35 -6.95 7.06 -3.70
N ILE A 36 -8.16 7.23 -3.18
CA ILE A 36 -9.07 8.28 -3.63
C ILE A 36 -9.23 9.31 -2.48
N PRO A 37 -8.46 10.40 -2.48
CA PRO A 37 -8.53 11.42 -1.43
C PRO A 37 -9.78 12.33 -1.57
N PHE A 38 -10.86 11.83 -2.16
CA PHE A 38 -12.13 12.56 -2.20
C PHE A 38 -12.71 12.65 -0.79
N SER A 39 -12.56 13.80 -0.15
CA SER A 39 -13.37 14.13 1.02
C SER A 39 -14.69 14.71 0.52
N ALA A 40 -15.75 13.89 0.56
CA ALA A 40 -17.08 14.44 0.43
C ALA A 40 -17.27 15.48 1.55
N PRO A 41 -17.76 16.70 1.24
CA PRO A 41 -18.02 17.70 2.25
C PRO A 41 -19.11 17.17 3.20
N SER A 42 -18.70 16.66 4.36
CA SER A 42 -19.65 16.19 5.38
C SER A 42 -19.93 17.33 6.34
N ARG A 43 -21.20 17.56 6.67
CA ARG A 43 -21.64 18.55 7.68
C ARG A 43 -21.05 18.27 9.08
N LEU A 44 -20.49 17.10 9.31
CA LEU A 44 -19.82 16.65 10.55
C LEU A 44 -18.29 16.81 10.51
N SER A 45 -17.74 17.54 9.55
CA SER A 45 -16.29 17.77 9.50
C SER A 45 -15.87 18.72 10.63
N VAL A 46 -14.88 18.29 11.41
CA VAL A 46 -14.25 19.13 12.47
C VAL A 46 -13.71 20.46 11.89
N MET A 47 -13.38 20.49 10.58
CA MET A 47 -12.97 21.69 9.86
C MET A 47 -14.08 22.74 9.77
N ASN A 48 -15.37 22.33 9.74
CA ASN A 48 -16.47 23.27 9.72
C ASN A 48 -16.71 23.91 11.12
N ALA A 49 -16.23 23.31 12.19
CA ALA A 49 -16.32 23.89 13.53
C ALA A 49 -15.23 24.97 13.76
N VAL A 50 -14.15 24.96 12.99
CA VAL A 50 -13.04 25.92 13.08
C VAL A 50 -13.15 27.06 12.07
N ALA A 51 -13.91 26.87 10.99
CA ALA A 51 -14.07 27.84 9.90
C ALA A 51 -14.74 29.20 10.29
N PRO A 52 -15.70 29.27 11.24
CA PRO A 52 -16.36 30.55 11.54
C PRO A 52 -15.46 31.59 12.21
N THR A 53 -14.36 31.16 12.83
CA THR A 53 -13.47 32.09 13.58
C THR A 53 -12.57 32.91 12.66
N THR A 54 -12.20 32.36 11.47
CA THR A 54 -11.28 33.04 10.55
C THR A 54 -11.99 34.05 9.66
N GLU A 55 -13.27 33.84 9.34
CA GLU A 55 -14.06 34.80 8.55
C GLU A 55 -14.54 35.97 9.38
N ALA A 56 -14.80 35.77 10.68
CA ALA A 56 -15.15 36.86 11.60
C ALA A 56 -13.98 37.83 11.75
N ILE A 57 -12.76 37.35 11.90
CA ILE A 57 -11.56 38.20 12.05
C ILE A 57 -11.27 38.98 10.74
N ARG A 58 -11.66 38.45 9.57
CA ARG A 58 -11.44 39.15 8.31
C ARG A 58 -12.44 40.24 8.01
N ARG A 59 -13.64 40.24 8.64
CA ARG A 59 -14.67 41.25 8.43
C ARG A 59 -14.40 42.53 9.29
N ASP A 60 -13.73 42.35 10.41
CA ASP A 60 -13.45 43.49 11.31
C ASP A 60 -12.25 44.36 10.83
N PHE A 61 -11.52 43.94 9.79
CA PHE A 61 -10.36 44.67 9.28
C PHE A 61 -10.63 45.51 8.02
N VAL A 62 -11.87 45.54 7.54
CA VAL A 62 -12.26 46.35 6.38
C VAL A 62 -13.36 47.32 6.83
N VAL A 63 -13.01 48.39 7.43
CA VAL A 63 -13.65 49.72 7.36
C VAL A 63 -12.88 50.69 8.25
N ILE A 64 -12.29 51.64 7.67
CA ILE A 64 -12.18 53.09 7.98
C ILE A 64 -10.92 53.56 7.30
N GLY A 65 -11.11 54.22 6.18
CA GLY A 65 -10.09 55.01 5.51
C GLY A 65 -10.77 55.82 4.42
N ASP A 66 -11.07 57.08 4.74
CA ASP A 66 -11.61 58.09 3.81
C ASP A 66 -10.74 58.23 2.54
N PRO A 67 -11.31 58.66 1.39
CA PRO A 67 -10.57 58.83 0.16
C PRO A 67 -9.75 60.13 0.24
N VAL A 68 -8.48 59.99 0.58
CA VAL A 68 -7.51 61.09 0.37
C VAL A 68 -6.97 60.99 -1.03
N PHE A 69 -7.39 61.94 -1.89
CA PHE A 69 -6.78 62.22 -3.18
C PHE A 69 -5.34 62.70 -2.96
N THR A 70 -4.36 61.86 -3.29
CA THR A 70 -2.95 62.29 -3.47
C THR A 70 -2.38 61.71 -4.72
N ASN A 71 -1.69 62.58 -5.48
CA ASN A 71 -1.05 62.47 -6.78
C ASN A 71 -0.32 61.12 -7.04
N PRO A 72 -0.30 60.63 -8.28
CA PRO A 72 0.47 59.47 -8.66
C PRO A 72 1.96 59.81 -8.75
N THR A 73 2.66 59.76 -7.64
CA THR A 73 4.11 59.59 -7.66
C THR A 73 4.34 58.13 -7.92
N VAL A 74 4.93 57.78 -9.05
CA VAL A 74 5.39 56.44 -9.40
C VAL A 74 6.42 56.04 -8.36
N MET A 75 5.98 55.38 -7.30
CA MET A 75 6.85 54.58 -6.46
C MET A 75 7.07 53.25 -7.19
N GLU A 76 8.28 53.07 -7.66
CA GLU A 76 8.82 51.78 -8.04
C GLU A 76 8.70 50.87 -6.80
N GLU A 77 7.60 50.14 -6.75
CA GLU A 77 7.38 49.11 -5.74
C GLU A 77 8.42 47.99 -6.04
N THR A 78 9.57 48.10 -5.40
CA THR A 78 10.50 46.97 -5.32
C THR A 78 9.73 45.84 -4.63
N VAL A 79 9.16 44.96 -5.46
CA VAL A 79 8.57 43.72 -4.99
C VAL A 79 9.71 42.92 -4.37
N SER A 80 9.95 43.15 -3.09
CA SER A 80 10.74 42.24 -2.26
C SER A 80 9.99 40.92 -2.24
N VAL A 81 10.42 39.99 -3.09
CA VAL A 81 10.00 38.60 -3.00
C VAL A 81 10.56 38.06 -1.69
N GLU A 82 9.84 38.35 -0.59
CA GLU A 82 10.04 37.66 0.65
C GLU A 82 9.73 36.18 0.35
N ARG A 83 10.79 35.38 0.20
CA ARG A 83 10.68 33.93 0.22
C ARG A 83 10.20 33.52 1.60
N SER A 84 8.90 33.64 1.85
CA SER A 84 8.30 33.10 3.05
C SER A 84 8.56 31.59 3.03
N PHE A 85 9.31 31.12 4.01
CA PHE A 85 9.56 29.70 4.18
C PHE A 85 8.23 28.98 4.40
N SER A 86 7.80 28.25 3.37
CA SER A 86 6.52 27.54 3.44
C SER A 86 6.70 26.20 4.16
N TRP A 87 6.19 26.10 5.35
CA TRP A 87 6.15 24.86 6.13
C TRP A 87 5.49 23.71 5.37
N SER A 88 4.52 24.00 4.49
CA SER A 88 3.88 23.00 3.64
C SER A 88 4.86 22.34 2.67
N ASN A 89 5.78 23.11 2.10
CA ASN A 89 6.80 22.57 1.21
C ASN A 89 7.80 21.68 1.96
N LEU A 90 8.18 22.06 3.18
CA LEU A 90 9.04 21.22 4.00
C LEU A 90 8.38 19.88 4.34
N ILE A 91 7.13 19.90 4.78
CA ILE A 91 6.38 18.68 5.11
C ILE A 91 6.24 17.80 3.86
N MET A 92 5.95 18.37 2.70
CA MET A 92 5.86 17.65 1.44
C MET A 92 7.21 17.01 1.05
N CYS A 93 8.32 17.72 1.21
CA CYS A 93 9.65 17.18 0.95
C CYS A 93 9.97 16.00 1.88
N ILE A 94 9.71 16.12 3.18
CA ILE A 94 9.90 15.04 4.15
C ILE A 94 9.07 13.82 3.76
N TRP A 95 7.81 14.04 3.37
CA TRP A 95 6.93 12.95 2.95
C TRP A 95 7.47 12.24 1.70
N ILE A 96 7.88 12.99 0.66
CA ILE A 96 8.45 12.43 -0.57
C ILE A 96 9.73 11.63 -0.27
N ILE A 97 10.63 12.16 0.56
CA ILE A 97 11.87 11.47 0.95
C ILE A 97 11.53 10.14 1.64
N GLY A 98 10.56 10.13 2.55
CA GLY A 98 10.12 8.91 3.22
C GLY A 98 9.54 7.88 2.27
N VAL A 99 8.70 8.31 1.31
CA VAL A 99 8.16 7.42 0.25
C VAL A 99 9.29 6.81 -0.56
N ILE A 100 10.24 7.63 -1.04
CA ILE A 100 11.38 7.16 -1.84
C ILE A 100 12.21 6.16 -1.03
N ALA A 101 12.49 6.44 0.23
CA ALA A 101 13.26 5.54 1.09
C ALA A 101 12.59 4.17 1.24
N VAL A 102 11.29 4.12 1.55
CA VAL A 102 10.54 2.86 1.71
C VAL A 102 10.47 2.09 0.39
N VAL A 103 10.21 2.77 -0.72
CA VAL A 103 10.19 2.15 -2.05
C VAL A 103 11.56 1.58 -2.40
N ALA A 104 12.65 2.35 -2.19
CA ALA A 104 13.99 1.91 -2.48
C ALA A 104 14.39 0.65 -1.67
N VAL A 105 14.12 0.64 -0.36
CA VAL A 105 14.38 -0.51 0.50
C VAL A 105 13.56 -1.73 0.06
N THR A 106 12.27 -1.55 -0.22
CA THR A 106 11.38 -2.63 -0.66
C THR A 106 11.85 -3.22 -1.99
N LEU A 107 12.17 -2.37 -2.97
CA LEU A 107 12.69 -2.80 -4.26
C LEU A 107 14.04 -3.52 -4.12
N TYR A 108 14.95 -2.97 -3.34
CA TYR A 108 16.25 -3.60 -3.08
C TYR A 108 16.11 -5.00 -2.49
N CYS A 109 15.29 -5.16 -1.45
CA CYS A 109 15.03 -6.46 -0.82
C CYS A 109 14.39 -7.45 -1.81
N ASN A 110 13.41 -7.01 -2.59
CA ASN A 110 12.76 -7.85 -3.59
C ASN A 110 13.71 -8.27 -4.71
N ILE A 111 14.48 -7.34 -5.26
CA ILE A 111 15.44 -7.63 -6.35
C ILE A 111 16.51 -8.60 -5.85
N ARG A 112 17.06 -8.35 -4.65
CA ARG A 112 18.06 -9.24 -4.04
C ARG A 112 17.50 -10.65 -3.82
N PHE A 113 16.31 -10.76 -3.25
CA PHE A 113 15.64 -12.03 -3.03
C PHE A 113 15.40 -12.79 -4.35
N LEU A 114 14.87 -12.10 -5.37
CA LEU A 114 14.65 -12.70 -6.69
C LEU A 114 15.96 -13.11 -7.37
N ALA A 115 17.04 -12.35 -7.21
CA ALA A 115 18.34 -12.69 -7.76
C ALA A 115 18.92 -13.96 -7.10
N GLU A 116 18.82 -14.05 -5.76
CA GLU A 116 19.25 -15.25 -5.02
C GLU A 116 18.45 -16.48 -5.46
N LEU A 117 17.14 -16.37 -5.62
CA LEU A 117 16.29 -17.44 -6.09
C LEU A 117 16.66 -17.86 -7.53
N LYS A 118 16.85 -16.90 -8.43
CA LYS A 118 17.17 -17.16 -9.84
C LYS A 118 18.49 -17.89 -10.00
N ASN A 119 19.48 -17.58 -9.16
CA ASN A 119 20.80 -18.19 -9.26
C ASN A 119 20.86 -19.61 -8.70
N SER A 120 19.96 -19.99 -7.80
CA SER A 120 19.96 -21.32 -7.14
C SER A 120 18.86 -22.25 -7.63
N ARG A 121 17.99 -21.81 -8.55
CA ARG A 121 16.82 -22.57 -8.99
C ARG A 121 17.16 -23.68 -9.98
N LYS A 122 16.53 -24.84 -9.80
CA LYS A 122 16.48 -25.93 -10.76
C LYS A 122 15.02 -26.12 -11.19
N ALA A 123 14.73 -26.08 -12.49
CA ALA A 123 13.39 -26.31 -12.98
C ALA A 123 13.01 -27.79 -12.82
N VAL A 124 11.83 -28.03 -12.30
CA VAL A 124 11.28 -29.39 -12.13
C VAL A 124 9.92 -29.44 -12.80
N LYS A 125 9.68 -30.51 -13.55
CA LYS A 125 8.36 -30.82 -14.09
C LYS A 125 7.66 -31.79 -13.15
N ALA A 126 6.51 -31.38 -12.63
CA ALA A 126 5.61 -32.28 -11.91
C ALA A 126 4.41 -32.57 -12.83
N GLU A 127 4.26 -33.82 -13.23
CA GLU A 127 3.16 -34.26 -14.10
C GLU A 127 1.78 -34.00 -13.49
N CYS A 128 1.68 -34.09 -12.17
CA CYS A 128 0.46 -33.81 -11.42
C CYS A 128 0.10 -32.31 -11.34
N LEU A 129 0.97 -31.39 -11.76
CA LEU A 129 0.75 -29.96 -11.61
C LEU A 129 -0.41 -29.44 -12.46
N SER A 130 -0.56 -29.98 -13.69
CA SER A 130 -1.67 -29.62 -14.57
C SER A 130 -3.02 -30.05 -14.01
N GLU A 131 -3.10 -31.30 -13.52
CA GLU A 131 -4.33 -31.83 -12.90
C GLU A 131 -4.74 -31.00 -11.69
N MET A 132 -3.79 -30.61 -10.84
CA MET A 132 -4.07 -29.76 -9.66
C MET A 132 -4.52 -28.36 -10.04
N CYS A 133 -3.96 -27.77 -11.09
CA CYS A 133 -4.39 -26.47 -11.60
C CYS A 133 -5.82 -26.54 -12.13
N ASP A 134 -6.17 -27.60 -12.83
CA ASP A 134 -7.53 -27.83 -13.35
C ASP A 134 -8.52 -28.09 -12.20
N GLU A 135 -8.16 -28.91 -11.22
CA GLU A 135 -8.97 -29.18 -10.02
C GLU A 135 -9.26 -27.88 -9.24
N LEU A 136 -8.27 -27.02 -9.12
CA LEU A 136 -8.43 -25.71 -8.45
C LEU A 136 -8.99 -24.61 -9.35
N GLY A 137 -9.15 -24.84 -10.66
CA GLY A 137 -9.62 -23.85 -11.62
C GLY A 137 -8.65 -22.68 -11.81
N VAL A 138 -7.35 -22.94 -11.75
CA VAL A 138 -6.27 -21.96 -12.01
C VAL A 138 -5.89 -22.01 -13.48
N ARG A 139 -6.16 -20.93 -14.21
CA ARG A 139 -5.94 -20.88 -15.68
C ARG A 139 -4.47 -20.83 -16.09
N THR A 140 -3.60 -20.34 -15.24
CA THR A 140 -2.19 -20.15 -15.56
C THR A 140 -1.35 -21.14 -14.76
N MET A 141 -0.72 -22.09 -15.45
CA MET A 141 0.17 -23.05 -14.83
C MET A 141 1.43 -22.35 -14.31
N PRO A 142 1.73 -22.41 -13.01
CA PRO A 142 2.94 -21.82 -12.46
C PRO A 142 4.17 -22.65 -12.82
N MET A 143 5.33 -22.00 -12.94
CA MET A 143 6.60 -22.71 -13.09
C MET A 143 7.06 -23.24 -11.73
N LEU A 144 7.50 -24.50 -11.71
CA LEU A 144 7.99 -25.14 -10.49
C LEU A 144 9.52 -25.15 -10.47
N TYR A 145 10.07 -24.65 -9.37
CA TYR A 145 11.51 -24.61 -9.12
C TYR A 145 11.85 -25.21 -7.77
N VAL A 146 13.02 -25.82 -7.71
CA VAL A 146 13.65 -26.29 -6.48
C VAL A 146 14.85 -25.43 -6.19
N SER A 147 15.02 -25.03 -4.94
CA SER A 147 16.13 -24.19 -4.51
C SER A 147 16.51 -24.48 -3.06
N ASP A 148 17.81 -24.58 -2.80
CA ASP A 148 18.40 -24.77 -1.47
C ASP A 148 18.38 -23.47 -0.64
N LYS A 149 18.06 -22.32 -1.27
CA LYS A 149 18.00 -21.01 -0.62
C LYS A 149 16.64 -20.71 0.00
N VAL A 150 15.65 -21.56 -0.22
CA VAL A 150 14.30 -21.40 0.30
C VAL A 150 14.12 -22.33 1.50
N ALA A 151 13.79 -21.76 2.64
CA ALA A 151 13.55 -22.53 3.87
C ALA A 151 12.13 -23.15 3.92
N SER A 152 11.17 -22.54 3.23
CA SER A 152 9.78 -23.01 3.12
C SER A 152 9.26 -22.83 1.71
N PRO A 153 8.30 -23.65 1.25
CA PRO A 153 7.63 -23.45 -0.03
C PRO A 153 7.10 -22.01 -0.14
N CYS A 154 7.16 -21.43 -1.32
CA CYS A 154 6.61 -20.11 -1.57
C CYS A 154 6.24 -19.90 -3.04
N ALA A 155 5.11 -19.21 -3.27
CA ALA A 155 4.72 -18.73 -4.58
C ALA A 155 5.23 -17.30 -4.80
N VAL A 156 5.92 -17.05 -5.90
CA VAL A 156 6.55 -15.77 -6.23
C VAL A 156 6.08 -15.27 -7.59
N GLY A 157 5.87 -13.96 -7.70
CA GLY A 157 5.43 -13.29 -8.92
C GLY A 157 3.94 -12.96 -8.91
N VAL A 158 3.58 -11.85 -9.57
CA VAL A 158 2.17 -11.39 -9.70
C VAL A 158 1.59 -11.84 -11.04
N PHE A 159 2.30 -11.60 -12.14
CA PHE A 159 1.83 -11.93 -13.50
C PHE A 159 2.34 -13.28 -13.98
N LYS A 160 3.64 -13.56 -13.78
CA LYS A 160 4.26 -14.85 -14.07
C LYS A 160 4.57 -15.51 -12.74
N GLN A 161 3.68 -16.38 -12.33
CA GLN A 161 3.76 -17.04 -11.03
C GLN A 161 4.70 -18.23 -11.11
N SER A 162 5.51 -18.40 -10.09
CA SER A 162 6.45 -19.49 -9.93
C SER A 162 6.41 -20.00 -8.51
N VAL A 163 6.40 -21.30 -8.34
CA VAL A 163 6.45 -21.94 -7.02
C VAL A 163 7.87 -22.43 -6.78
N TYR A 164 8.43 -22.06 -5.65
CA TYR A 164 9.74 -22.50 -5.20
C TYR A 164 9.59 -23.48 -4.03
N LEU A 165 10.27 -24.61 -4.14
CA LEU A 165 10.28 -25.66 -3.11
C LEU A 165 11.69 -25.81 -2.55
N PRO A 166 11.84 -26.02 -1.23
CA PRO A 166 13.12 -26.43 -0.67
C PRO A 166 13.45 -27.88 -1.11
N SER A 167 14.72 -28.14 -1.39
CA SER A 167 15.19 -29.48 -1.78
C SER A 167 14.88 -30.55 -0.76
N SER A 168 14.82 -30.18 0.53
CA SER A 168 14.53 -31.10 1.64
C SER A 168 13.09 -31.62 1.69
N GLN A 169 12.15 -31.05 0.93
CA GLN A 169 10.72 -31.41 1.01
C GLN A 169 10.20 -32.24 -0.18
N ILE A 170 11.08 -32.72 -1.05
CA ILE A 170 10.70 -33.43 -2.30
C ILE A 170 10.66 -34.96 -2.08
N HIS A 171 10.82 -35.45 -0.86
CA HIS A 171 11.06 -36.86 -0.62
C HIS A 171 9.82 -37.78 -0.73
N SER A 172 8.60 -37.23 -0.62
CA SER A 172 7.35 -38.01 -0.70
C SER A 172 6.39 -37.40 -1.73
N PRO A 173 5.85 -38.17 -2.68
CA PRO A 173 4.88 -37.71 -3.67
C PRO A 173 3.62 -37.11 -3.02
N ASP A 174 3.11 -37.71 -1.94
CA ASP A 174 1.91 -37.25 -1.26
C ASP A 174 2.14 -35.91 -0.55
N THR A 175 3.28 -35.78 0.13
CA THR A 175 3.67 -34.51 0.78
C THR A 175 3.83 -33.40 -0.26
N LEU A 176 4.46 -33.71 -1.40
CA LEU A 176 4.62 -32.77 -2.48
C LEU A 176 3.28 -32.28 -3.04
N ARG A 177 2.30 -33.20 -3.19
CA ARG A 177 0.96 -32.85 -3.64
C ARG A 177 0.27 -31.89 -2.69
N TYR A 178 0.30 -32.13 -1.38
CA TYR A 178 -0.28 -31.22 -0.38
C TYR A 178 0.36 -29.83 -0.41
N ILE A 179 1.68 -29.77 -0.50
CA ILE A 179 2.42 -28.50 -0.57
C ILE A 179 2.02 -27.73 -1.83
N LEU A 180 2.01 -28.39 -2.98
CA LEU A 180 1.65 -27.75 -4.25
C LEU A 180 0.20 -27.24 -4.24
N MET A 181 -0.75 -28.04 -3.73
CA MET A 181 -2.15 -27.60 -3.57
C MET A 181 -2.27 -26.36 -2.70
N HIS A 182 -1.49 -26.30 -1.63
CA HIS A 182 -1.43 -25.13 -0.76
C HIS A 182 -0.93 -23.89 -1.50
N GLU A 183 0.20 -24.00 -2.19
CA GLU A 183 0.80 -22.89 -2.93
C GLU A 183 -0.07 -22.42 -4.12
N ILE A 184 -0.69 -23.36 -4.84
CA ILE A 184 -1.62 -23.03 -5.94
C ILE A 184 -2.86 -22.32 -5.38
N THR A 185 -3.30 -22.63 -4.17
CA THR A 185 -4.40 -21.90 -3.53
C THR A 185 -4.04 -20.46 -3.25
N HIS A 186 -2.80 -20.15 -2.84
CA HIS A 186 -2.31 -18.77 -2.69
C HIS A 186 -2.30 -18.04 -4.04
N ILE A 187 -1.90 -18.73 -5.11
CA ILE A 187 -1.93 -18.21 -6.47
C ILE A 187 -3.37 -17.87 -6.89
N LYS A 188 -4.31 -18.79 -6.68
CA LYS A 188 -5.74 -18.59 -6.98
C LYS A 188 -6.35 -17.40 -6.26
N ARG A 189 -5.89 -17.14 -5.05
CA ARG A 189 -6.36 -16.03 -4.20
C ARG A 189 -5.70 -14.70 -4.50
N TYR A 190 -4.72 -14.65 -5.41
CA TYR A 190 -3.95 -13.45 -5.71
C TYR A 190 -3.22 -12.86 -4.50
N ASP A 191 -2.75 -13.70 -3.56
CA ASP A 191 -2.13 -13.24 -2.32
C ASP A 191 -0.90 -12.36 -2.59
N ASN A 192 -0.11 -12.64 -3.64
CA ASN A 192 1.02 -11.83 -4.08
C ASN A 192 0.62 -10.43 -4.56
N LEU A 193 -0.55 -10.29 -5.22
CA LEU A 193 -1.09 -8.99 -5.62
C LEU A 193 -1.47 -8.16 -4.38
N PHE A 194 -2.13 -8.78 -3.39
CA PHE A 194 -2.46 -8.10 -2.14
C PHE A 194 -1.21 -7.71 -1.35
N ALA A 195 -0.17 -8.55 -1.33
CA ALA A 195 1.13 -8.19 -0.73
C ALA A 195 1.78 -6.99 -1.42
N MET A 196 1.71 -6.91 -2.75
CA MET A 196 2.19 -5.75 -3.50
C MET A 196 1.38 -4.48 -3.18
N LEU A 197 0.05 -4.56 -3.16
CA LEU A 197 -0.82 -3.44 -2.79
C LEU A 197 -0.53 -2.94 -1.37
N ARG A 198 -0.33 -3.86 -0.42
CA ARG A 198 0.07 -3.51 0.93
C ARG A 198 1.40 -2.75 0.95
N SER A 199 2.38 -3.19 0.17
CA SER A 199 3.68 -2.51 0.08
C SER A 199 3.55 -1.08 -0.45
N VAL A 200 2.68 -0.86 -1.44
CA VAL A 200 2.36 0.49 -1.96
C VAL A 200 1.71 1.35 -0.88
N CYS A 201 0.77 0.80 -0.12
CA CYS A 201 0.14 1.52 0.99
C CYS A 201 1.15 1.87 2.10
N CYS A 202 2.04 0.93 2.46
CA CYS A 202 3.12 1.18 3.42
C CYS A 202 4.06 2.28 2.94
N ALA A 203 4.37 2.35 1.65
CA ALA A 203 5.20 3.41 1.08
C ALA A 203 4.49 4.78 1.13
N ALA A 204 3.22 4.86 0.70
CA ALA A 204 2.47 6.11 0.67
C ALA A 204 2.20 6.67 2.07
N TYR A 205 1.98 5.80 3.05
CA TYR A 205 1.62 6.14 4.43
C TYR A 205 2.66 5.63 5.44
N TRP A 206 3.93 5.72 5.08
CA TRP A 206 5.06 5.20 5.86
C TRP A 206 5.10 5.70 7.30
N PHE A 207 4.59 6.89 7.56
CA PHE A 207 4.53 7.53 8.88
C PHE A 207 3.37 7.01 9.76
N ASN A 208 2.46 6.19 9.21
CA ASN A 208 1.31 5.67 9.94
C ASN A 208 1.54 4.22 10.38
N PRO A 209 1.76 3.94 11.68
CA PRO A 209 2.04 2.59 12.17
C PRO A 209 0.89 1.61 11.92
N LEU A 210 -0.36 2.08 11.83
CA LEU A 210 -1.51 1.21 11.57
C LEU A 210 -1.48 0.55 10.19
N VAL A 211 -0.83 1.19 9.21
CA VAL A 211 -0.70 0.63 7.86
C VAL A 211 0.31 -0.53 7.83
N TRP A 212 1.28 -0.54 8.74
CA TRP A 212 2.26 -1.63 8.85
C TRP A 212 1.69 -2.89 9.51
N ILE A 213 0.60 -2.76 10.28
CA ILE A 213 -0.11 -3.89 10.93
C ILE A 213 -1.15 -4.55 10.00
N MET A 214 -1.42 -3.96 8.86
CA MET A 214 -2.41 -4.35 7.85
C MET A 214 -2.18 -5.75 7.16
#